data_54680164a5564baffd1d63eb5d83e4c9
#
_entry.id   54680164a5564baffd1d63eb5d83e4c9
#
_cell.length_a   1.000
_cell.length_b   1.000
_cell.length_c   1.000
_cell.angle_alpha   90.00
_cell.angle_beta   90.00
_cell.angle_gamma   90.00
#
_symmetry.space_group_name_H-M   'P 1'
#
loop_
_entity.id
_entity.type
_entity.pdbx_description
1 polymer ?
#
loop_
_entity_poly.entity_id
_entity_poly.type
_entity_poly.pdbx_seq_one_letter_code
_entity_poly.pdbx_strand_id
1 'polypeptide(L)'
;RIFMVKAISILGSTGSIGRQTAQAAGRLGIPVLALAARRDVDRLEEQARQLRPKYISVMDPAAAKNLRERLSDTDIEIGEGEESLIAAAVVEGADCVVTGISGSVGLRPTLAAIRRKRRIALANKETLVCAGEIVMAEAARCGAEILPVDSEHSAIFQSMAGRDKSELRRILLTGSGGPFRGWTPEQTKDVTPERAVRHPNWSMGAKISIDSATMMNKGLEFIEAMHLFAVTPEQLRVVIHPESAIHSMVELLDGTVIAQLGVPDMGLPIQYALTYPERRESAAKPMDFAALGSMHFEDPDLDKLP
;
A
#
# COMPACT_ATOMS: atom_id res chain seq x y z
N ARG A 1 -21.91 -0.09 -14.57
CA ARG A 1 -20.93 -1.01 -15.18
C ARG A 1 -19.80 -1.20 -14.17
N ILE A 2 -19.62 -2.42 -13.71
CA ILE A 2 -18.52 -2.82 -12.83
C ILE A 2 -17.25 -2.76 -13.69
N PHE A 3 -16.35 -1.83 -13.41
CA PHE A 3 -15.09 -1.72 -14.16
C PHE A 3 -14.05 -2.68 -13.55
N MET A 4 -13.89 -3.84 -14.15
CA MET A 4 -12.67 -4.62 -13.94
C MET A 4 -11.48 -3.86 -14.51
N VAL A 5 -10.38 -3.84 -13.78
CA VAL A 5 -9.10 -3.31 -14.26
C VAL A 5 -8.65 -4.12 -15.48
N LYS A 6 -8.38 -3.43 -16.58
CA LYS A 6 -7.97 -4.07 -17.85
C LYS A 6 -6.45 -4.16 -17.98
N ALA A 7 -5.75 -3.17 -17.49
CA ALA A 7 -4.30 -3.12 -17.50
C ALA A 7 -3.78 -2.14 -16.45
N ILE A 8 -2.57 -2.38 -15.94
CA ILE A 8 -1.99 -1.59 -14.85
C ILE A 8 -0.64 -0.99 -15.18
N SER A 9 -0.32 0.08 -14.45
CA SER A 9 1.03 0.59 -14.25
C SER A 9 1.48 0.32 -12.81
N ILE A 10 2.72 -0.08 -12.61
CA ILE A 10 3.30 -0.36 -11.28
C ILE A 10 4.43 0.63 -11.00
N LEU A 11 4.18 1.58 -10.12
CA LEU A 11 5.20 2.51 -9.63
C LEU A 11 5.88 1.90 -8.41
N GLY A 12 7.21 1.71 -8.47
CA GLY A 12 7.97 0.99 -7.46
C GLY A 12 7.95 -0.53 -7.66
N SER A 13 8.03 -0.99 -8.90
CA SER A 13 7.83 -2.40 -9.30
C SER A 13 8.84 -3.36 -8.67
N THR A 14 10.06 -2.91 -8.38
CA THR A 14 11.12 -3.74 -7.78
C THR A 14 11.02 -3.86 -6.26
N GLY A 15 10.19 -3.03 -5.62
CA GLY A 15 9.91 -3.08 -4.19
C GLY A 15 8.99 -4.24 -3.77
N SER A 16 8.77 -4.39 -2.47
CA SER A 16 7.92 -5.47 -1.93
C SER A 16 6.50 -5.45 -2.51
N ILE A 17 5.83 -4.29 -2.48
CA ILE A 17 4.47 -4.13 -3.03
C ILE A 17 4.46 -4.35 -4.54
N GLY A 18 5.43 -3.75 -5.26
CA GLY A 18 5.48 -3.87 -6.72
C GLY A 18 5.66 -5.31 -7.20
N ARG A 19 6.51 -6.10 -6.56
CA ARG A 19 6.71 -7.52 -6.88
C ARG A 19 5.45 -8.34 -6.63
N GLN A 20 4.79 -8.14 -5.49
CA GLN A 20 3.54 -8.83 -5.17
C GLN A 20 2.42 -8.41 -6.12
N THR A 21 2.40 -7.13 -6.54
CA THR A 21 1.48 -6.64 -7.57
C THR A 21 1.72 -7.34 -8.91
N ALA A 22 2.96 -7.45 -9.36
CA ALA A 22 3.30 -8.15 -10.60
C ALA A 22 2.85 -9.63 -10.56
N GLN A 23 3.06 -10.30 -9.43
CA GLN A 23 2.60 -11.67 -9.22
C GLN A 23 1.06 -11.78 -9.23
N ALA A 24 0.36 -10.86 -8.54
CA ALA A 24 -1.10 -10.83 -8.54
C ALA A 24 -1.65 -10.55 -9.95
N ALA A 25 -1.08 -9.59 -10.67
CA ALA A 25 -1.46 -9.28 -12.04
C ALA A 25 -1.29 -10.48 -12.97
N GLY A 26 -0.16 -11.22 -12.85
CA GLY A 26 0.08 -12.44 -13.62
C GLY A 26 -0.97 -13.52 -13.36
N ARG A 27 -1.33 -13.77 -12.09
CA ARG A 27 -2.39 -14.74 -11.74
C ARG A 27 -3.78 -14.33 -12.27
N LEU A 28 -4.06 -13.03 -12.22
CA LEU A 28 -5.34 -12.48 -12.67
C LEU A 28 -5.43 -12.29 -14.19
N GLY A 29 -4.33 -12.49 -14.92
CA GLY A 29 -4.26 -12.23 -16.35
C GLY A 29 -4.37 -10.73 -16.69
N ILE A 30 -3.97 -9.83 -15.77
CA ILE A 30 -4.01 -8.38 -15.97
C ILE A 30 -2.67 -7.93 -16.57
N PRO A 31 -2.64 -7.36 -17.78
CA PRO A 31 -1.42 -6.84 -18.38
C PRO A 31 -0.79 -5.71 -17.57
N VAL A 32 0.53 -5.71 -17.47
CA VAL A 32 1.32 -4.62 -16.89
C VAL A 32 1.92 -3.81 -18.03
N LEU A 33 1.48 -2.58 -18.21
CA LEU A 33 1.87 -1.72 -19.34
C LEU A 33 3.03 -0.79 -19.01
N ALA A 34 3.23 -0.46 -17.73
CA ALA A 34 4.41 0.29 -17.33
C ALA A 34 4.95 -0.20 -15.98
N LEU A 35 6.28 -0.10 -15.86
CA LEU A 35 7.04 -0.34 -14.65
C LEU A 35 7.81 0.93 -14.28
N ALA A 36 8.00 1.15 -12.99
CA ALA A 36 8.90 2.21 -12.54
C ALA A 36 9.72 1.74 -11.35
N ALA A 37 11.02 2.08 -11.34
CA ALA A 37 11.90 1.86 -10.21
C ALA A 37 12.97 2.95 -10.13
N ARG A 38 13.70 2.98 -8.99
CA ARG A 38 14.75 3.97 -8.81
C ARG A 38 16.03 3.60 -9.58
N ARG A 39 16.60 2.41 -9.32
CA ARG A 39 17.91 2.01 -9.86
C ARG A 39 18.15 0.50 -9.95
N ASP A 40 17.19 -0.33 -9.58
CA ASP A 40 17.36 -1.80 -9.55
C ASP A 40 17.21 -2.37 -10.97
N VAL A 41 18.29 -2.29 -11.74
CA VAL A 41 18.33 -2.68 -13.16
C VAL A 41 18.11 -4.19 -13.34
N ASP A 42 18.68 -5.01 -12.45
CA ASP A 42 18.60 -6.47 -12.59
C ASP A 42 17.15 -6.95 -12.49
N ARG A 43 16.41 -6.44 -11.49
CA ARG A 43 14.99 -6.78 -11.37
C ARG A 43 14.13 -6.14 -12.43
N LEU A 44 14.45 -4.92 -12.86
CA LEU A 44 13.69 -4.29 -13.95
C LEU A 44 13.86 -5.09 -15.25
N GLU A 45 15.05 -5.59 -15.57
CA GLU A 45 15.26 -6.43 -16.74
C GLU A 45 14.47 -7.74 -16.65
N GLU A 46 14.53 -8.43 -15.49
CA GLU A 46 13.75 -9.64 -15.25
C GLU A 46 12.24 -9.39 -15.45
N GLN A 47 11.71 -8.33 -14.82
CA GLN A 47 10.30 -7.95 -14.96
C GLN A 47 9.95 -7.54 -16.38
N ALA A 48 10.83 -6.81 -17.06
CA ALA A 48 10.62 -6.38 -18.44
C ALA A 48 10.49 -7.58 -19.40
N ARG A 49 11.37 -8.57 -19.28
CA ARG A 49 11.35 -9.78 -20.10
C ARG A 49 10.13 -10.66 -19.82
N GLN A 50 9.70 -10.72 -18.56
CA GLN A 50 8.53 -11.50 -18.13
C GLN A 50 7.20 -10.83 -18.50
N LEU A 51 7.06 -9.54 -18.19
CA LEU A 51 5.79 -8.79 -18.27
C LEU A 51 5.61 -8.06 -19.59
N ARG A 52 6.69 -7.81 -20.32
CA ARG A 52 6.71 -7.10 -21.61
C ARG A 52 5.92 -5.78 -21.59
N PRO A 53 6.25 -4.85 -20.66
CA PRO A 53 5.57 -3.56 -20.60
C PRO A 53 5.88 -2.75 -21.87
N LYS A 54 5.06 -1.73 -22.12
CA LYS A 54 5.33 -0.74 -23.17
C LYS A 54 6.37 0.29 -22.73
N TYR A 55 6.40 0.59 -21.43
CA TYR A 55 7.19 1.69 -20.89
C TYR A 55 7.84 1.32 -19.54
N ILE A 56 9.08 1.74 -19.36
CA ILE A 56 9.79 1.62 -18.07
C ILE A 56 10.35 2.98 -17.69
N SER A 57 10.05 3.43 -16.47
CA SER A 57 10.66 4.60 -15.86
C SER A 57 11.77 4.21 -14.90
N VAL A 58 12.94 4.81 -15.06
CA VAL A 58 14.09 4.64 -14.16
C VAL A 58 14.51 6.00 -13.64
N MET A 59 14.47 6.20 -12.30
CA MET A 59 14.77 7.51 -11.71
C MET A 59 16.25 7.89 -11.84
N ASP A 60 17.15 6.93 -11.75
CA ASP A 60 18.60 7.13 -11.85
C ASP A 60 19.04 7.10 -13.33
N PRO A 61 19.67 8.18 -13.86
CA PRO A 61 20.05 8.23 -15.28
C PRO A 61 21.10 7.18 -15.68
N ALA A 62 22.03 6.84 -14.80
CA ALA A 62 23.05 5.83 -15.08
C ALA A 62 22.41 4.42 -15.16
N ALA A 63 21.47 4.13 -14.25
CA ALA A 63 20.67 2.91 -14.29
C ALA A 63 19.78 2.84 -15.54
N ALA A 64 19.19 3.96 -15.96
CA ALA A 64 18.38 4.03 -17.18
C ALA A 64 19.20 3.72 -18.43
N LYS A 65 20.43 4.28 -18.53
CA LYS A 65 21.36 3.98 -19.62
C LYS A 65 21.70 2.49 -19.65
N ASN A 66 22.06 1.93 -18.50
CA ASN A 66 22.40 0.50 -18.39
C ASN A 66 21.20 -0.39 -18.81
N LEU A 67 20.01 -0.06 -18.37
CA LEU A 67 18.80 -0.83 -18.74
C LEU A 67 18.49 -0.75 -20.25
N ARG A 68 18.68 0.40 -20.90
CA ARG A 68 18.54 0.54 -22.38
C ARG A 68 19.51 -0.38 -23.12
N GLU A 69 20.76 -0.46 -22.67
CA GLU A 69 21.75 -1.37 -23.26
C GLU A 69 21.32 -2.84 -23.12
N ARG A 70 20.85 -3.24 -21.93
CA ARG A 70 20.39 -4.61 -21.65
C ARG A 70 19.14 -5.01 -22.40
N LEU A 71 18.20 -4.09 -22.62
CA LEU A 71 16.93 -4.33 -23.31
C LEU A 71 16.93 -3.85 -24.77
N SER A 72 18.11 -3.66 -25.37
CA SER A 72 18.25 -3.20 -26.77
C SER A 72 17.64 -4.17 -27.80
N ASP A 73 17.36 -5.40 -27.40
CA ASP A 73 16.68 -6.44 -28.17
C ASP A 73 15.14 -6.39 -28.03
N THR A 74 14.58 -5.35 -27.42
CA THR A 74 13.15 -5.17 -27.19
C THR A 74 12.66 -3.82 -27.71
N ASP A 75 11.34 -3.70 -27.91
CA ASP A 75 10.67 -2.43 -28.29
C ASP A 75 10.21 -1.63 -27.07
N ILE A 76 10.72 -1.92 -25.88
CA ILE A 76 10.30 -1.27 -24.62
C ILE A 76 10.91 0.13 -24.57
N GLU A 77 10.05 1.15 -24.43
CA GLU A 77 10.50 2.52 -24.21
C GLU A 77 11.00 2.70 -22.78
N ILE A 78 12.20 3.30 -22.62
CA ILE A 78 12.81 3.54 -21.31
C ILE A 78 13.06 5.02 -21.09
N GLY A 79 12.29 5.61 -20.18
CA GLY A 79 12.44 6.97 -19.72
C GLY A 79 13.30 7.08 -18.46
N GLU A 80 13.81 8.29 -18.19
CA GLU A 80 14.63 8.58 -17.02
C GLU A 80 14.16 9.80 -16.24
N GLY A 81 14.44 9.84 -14.95
CA GLY A 81 14.12 10.96 -14.07
C GLY A 81 12.63 11.07 -13.71
N GLU A 82 12.28 12.19 -13.08
CA GLU A 82 10.96 12.39 -12.48
C GLU A 82 9.82 12.45 -13.52
N GLU A 83 10.05 13.09 -14.64
CA GLU A 83 9.03 13.19 -15.70
C GLU A 83 8.70 11.81 -16.32
N SER A 84 9.68 10.91 -16.36
CA SER A 84 9.43 9.53 -16.80
C SER A 84 8.53 8.76 -15.83
N LEU A 85 8.60 9.06 -14.51
CA LEU A 85 7.72 8.46 -13.53
C LEU A 85 6.27 8.91 -13.74
N ILE A 86 6.07 10.18 -14.09
CA ILE A 86 4.75 10.69 -14.47
C ILE A 86 4.26 10.01 -15.75
N ALA A 87 5.12 9.87 -16.78
CA ALA A 87 4.78 9.17 -18.01
C ALA A 87 4.35 7.71 -17.75
N ALA A 88 5.08 6.98 -16.88
CA ALA A 88 4.70 5.64 -16.47
C ALA A 88 3.31 5.60 -15.79
N ALA A 89 3.01 6.58 -14.92
CA ALA A 89 1.71 6.68 -14.27
C ALA A 89 0.56 6.96 -15.24
N VAL A 90 0.82 7.55 -16.41
CA VAL A 90 -0.20 7.90 -17.43
C VAL A 90 -0.03 7.14 -18.74
N VAL A 91 0.68 6.01 -18.75
CA VAL A 91 0.89 5.21 -19.98
C VAL A 91 -0.44 4.83 -20.62
N GLU A 92 -0.53 4.95 -21.93
CA GLU A 92 -1.77 4.69 -22.64
C GLU A 92 -2.20 3.23 -22.55
N GLY A 93 -3.49 3.03 -22.26
CA GLY A 93 -4.12 1.71 -22.12
C GLY A 93 -4.20 1.19 -20.69
N ALA A 94 -3.41 1.72 -19.75
CA ALA A 94 -3.59 1.37 -18.34
C ALA A 94 -4.77 2.15 -17.74
N ASP A 95 -5.62 1.51 -16.98
CA ASP A 95 -6.78 2.10 -16.29
C ASP A 95 -6.63 2.09 -14.77
N CYS A 96 -5.57 1.45 -14.26
CA CYS A 96 -5.21 1.45 -12.86
C CYS A 96 -3.71 1.70 -12.66
N VAL A 97 -3.37 2.42 -11.62
CA VAL A 97 -1.98 2.68 -11.19
C VAL A 97 -1.79 2.18 -9.77
N VAL A 98 -0.83 1.28 -9.57
CA VAL A 98 -0.43 0.82 -8.25
C VAL A 98 0.77 1.66 -7.78
N THR A 99 0.59 2.40 -6.69
CA THR A 99 1.61 3.33 -6.17
C THR A 99 2.42 2.67 -5.07
N GLY A 100 3.35 1.79 -5.43
CA GLY A 100 4.22 1.05 -4.50
C GLY A 100 5.57 1.74 -4.21
N ILE A 101 5.71 3.02 -4.50
CA ILE A 101 6.89 3.84 -4.20
C ILE A 101 6.79 4.44 -2.79
N SER A 102 7.91 4.72 -2.16
CA SER A 102 7.95 5.33 -0.83
C SER A 102 8.30 6.81 -0.91
N GLY A 103 7.77 7.59 0.03
CA GLY A 103 8.05 9.02 0.16
C GLY A 103 7.19 9.91 -0.75
N SER A 104 7.43 11.23 -0.70
CA SER A 104 6.63 12.25 -1.39
C SER A 104 6.77 12.24 -2.93
N VAL A 105 7.75 11.53 -3.46
CA VAL A 105 7.96 11.39 -4.92
C VAL A 105 6.75 10.77 -5.64
N GLY A 106 5.91 10.04 -4.90
CA GLY A 106 4.65 9.46 -5.40
C GLY A 106 3.54 10.47 -5.67
N LEU A 107 3.61 11.68 -5.13
CA LEU A 107 2.51 12.66 -5.21
C LEU A 107 2.22 13.13 -6.64
N ARG A 108 3.23 13.59 -7.38
CA ARG A 108 3.05 14.10 -8.74
C ARG A 108 2.50 13.05 -9.73
N PRO A 109 3.06 11.82 -9.79
CA PRO A 109 2.52 10.79 -10.66
C PRO A 109 1.11 10.33 -10.25
N THR A 110 0.79 10.30 -8.95
CA THR A 110 -0.56 9.99 -8.47
C THR A 110 -1.58 11.03 -8.93
N LEU A 111 -1.27 12.33 -8.77
CA LEU A 111 -2.14 13.40 -9.27
C LEU A 111 -2.30 13.36 -10.79
N ALA A 112 -1.23 13.06 -11.54
CA ALA A 112 -1.31 12.91 -12.99
C ALA A 112 -2.25 11.75 -13.40
N ALA A 113 -2.18 10.62 -12.71
CA ALA A 113 -3.06 9.48 -12.94
C ALA A 113 -4.53 9.79 -12.59
N ILE A 114 -4.78 10.49 -11.47
CA ILE A 114 -6.10 10.96 -11.04
C ILE A 114 -6.73 11.84 -12.12
N ARG A 115 -5.99 12.80 -12.68
CA ARG A 115 -6.44 13.68 -13.77
C ARG A 115 -6.82 12.93 -15.05
N ARG A 116 -6.27 11.75 -15.26
CA ARG A 116 -6.63 10.81 -16.31
C ARG A 116 -7.76 9.84 -15.90
N LYS A 117 -8.42 10.08 -14.77
CA LYS A 117 -9.52 9.26 -14.22
C LYS A 117 -9.15 7.79 -14.03
N ARG A 118 -7.88 7.51 -13.72
CA ARG A 118 -7.43 6.15 -13.45
C ARG A 118 -7.77 5.76 -12.03
N ARG A 119 -8.04 4.48 -11.82
CA ARG A 119 -8.08 3.91 -10.47
C ARG A 119 -6.69 3.99 -9.86
N ILE A 120 -6.61 4.42 -8.62
CA ILE A 120 -5.37 4.43 -7.84
C ILE A 120 -5.45 3.30 -6.81
N ALA A 121 -4.61 2.28 -6.94
CA ALA A 121 -4.35 1.30 -5.90
C ALA A 121 -3.23 1.86 -5.02
N LEU A 122 -3.63 2.55 -3.94
CA LEU A 122 -2.75 3.39 -3.13
C LEU A 122 -2.03 2.58 -2.06
N ALA A 123 -0.71 2.38 -2.23
CA ALA A 123 0.17 1.84 -1.20
C ALA A 123 1.15 2.90 -0.64
N ASN A 124 1.28 4.05 -1.32
CA ASN A 124 2.13 5.17 -0.89
C ASN A 124 1.35 6.08 0.05
N LYS A 125 1.36 5.77 1.34
CA LYS A 125 0.67 6.56 2.37
C LYS A 125 1.14 8.00 2.45
N GLU A 126 2.40 8.25 2.16
CA GLU A 126 3.00 9.59 2.20
C GLU A 126 2.31 10.56 1.22
N THR A 127 1.72 10.07 0.16
CA THR A 127 0.92 10.90 -0.77
C THR A 127 -0.26 11.58 -0.05
N LEU A 128 -0.99 10.87 0.80
CA LEU A 128 -2.09 11.45 1.57
C LEU A 128 -1.61 12.19 2.82
N VAL A 129 -0.53 11.74 3.44
CA VAL A 129 0.08 12.45 4.59
C VAL A 129 0.57 13.83 4.17
N CYS A 130 1.22 13.96 3.01
CA CYS A 130 1.77 15.23 2.54
C CYS A 130 0.73 16.16 1.92
N ALA A 131 -0.28 15.62 1.25
CA ALA A 131 -1.19 16.40 0.41
C ALA A 131 -2.61 15.80 0.33
N GLY A 132 -3.09 15.16 1.39
CA GLY A 132 -4.35 14.41 1.38
C GLY A 132 -5.55 15.23 0.93
N GLU A 133 -5.72 16.47 1.42
CA GLU A 133 -6.80 17.36 1.00
C GLU A 133 -6.79 17.62 -0.51
N ILE A 134 -5.61 17.90 -1.07
CA ILE A 134 -5.44 18.17 -2.50
C ILE A 134 -5.73 16.93 -3.32
N VAL A 135 -5.20 15.78 -2.90
CA VAL A 135 -5.35 14.50 -3.62
C VAL A 135 -6.80 14.04 -3.61
N MET A 136 -7.47 14.08 -2.45
CA MET A 136 -8.87 13.65 -2.32
C MET A 136 -9.83 14.61 -3.06
N ALA A 137 -9.60 15.92 -2.99
CA ALA A 137 -10.37 16.90 -3.75
C ALA A 137 -10.21 16.69 -5.26
N GLU A 138 -8.98 16.45 -5.74
CA GLU A 138 -8.72 16.23 -7.16
C GLU A 138 -9.33 14.89 -7.63
N ALA A 139 -9.28 13.84 -6.80
CA ALA A 139 -9.92 12.56 -7.08
C ALA A 139 -11.44 12.71 -7.23
N ALA A 140 -12.08 13.41 -6.30
CA ALA A 140 -13.50 13.72 -6.37
C ALA A 140 -13.87 14.54 -7.61
N ARG A 141 -13.09 15.59 -7.91
CA ARG A 141 -13.29 16.44 -9.10
C ARG A 141 -13.19 15.67 -10.40
N CYS A 142 -12.24 14.74 -10.49
CA CYS A 142 -12.01 13.94 -11.69
C CYS A 142 -12.88 12.68 -11.77
N GLY A 143 -13.51 12.26 -10.68
CA GLY A 143 -14.21 10.98 -10.57
C GLY A 143 -13.26 9.78 -10.63
N ALA A 144 -12.06 9.91 -10.06
CA ALA A 144 -11.09 8.83 -9.94
C ALA A 144 -11.29 8.09 -8.61
N GLU A 145 -11.23 6.75 -8.64
CA GLU A 145 -11.29 5.93 -7.43
C GLU A 145 -9.90 5.80 -6.80
N ILE A 146 -9.83 6.00 -5.49
CA ILE A 146 -8.65 5.67 -4.69
C ILE A 146 -8.99 4.48 -3.81
N LEU A 147 -8.33 3.35 -4.04
CA LEU A 147 -8.50 2.11 -3.29
C LEU A 147 -7.26 1.84 -2.45
N PRO A 148 -7.41 1.60 -1.14
CA PRO A 148 -6.27 1.35 -0.28
C PRO A 148 -5.64 -0.01 -0.53
N VAL A 149 -4.30 -0.03 -0.54
CA VAL A 149 -3.48 -1.24 -0.55
C VAL A 149 -2.86 -1.49 0.82
N ASP A 150 -2.65 -0.45 1.62
CA ASP A 150 -2.25 -0.63 3.02
C ASP A 150 -3.26 -1.55 3.74
N SER A 151 -2.76 -2.53 4.49
CA SER A 151 -3.61 -3.61 5.05
C SER A 151 -4.70 -3.07 5.97
N GLU A 152 -4.36 -2.13 6.83
CA GLU A 152 -5.29 -1.52 7.78
C GLU A 152 -6.37 -0.71 7.07
N HIS A 153 -5.98 0.10 6.08
CA HIS A 153 -6.93 0.91 5.32
C HIS A 153 -7.82 0.05 4.41
N SER A 154 -7.25 -0.99 3.81
CA SER A 154 -8.02 -1.98 3.06
C SER A 154 -9.05 -2.67 3.96
N ALA A 155 -8.68 -2.99 5.20
CA ALA A 155 -9.59 -3.59 6.17
C ALA A 155 -10.76 -2.65 6.53
N ILE A 156 -10.47 -1.37 6.77
CA ILE A 156 -11.50 -0.34 7.03
C ILE A 156 -12.43 -0.21 5.83
N PHE A 157 -11.86 -0.08 4.62
CA PHE A 157 -12.62 0.01 3.38
C PHE A 157 -13.56 -1.19 3.20
N GLN A 158 -13.07 -2.40 3.45
CA GLN A 158 -13.85 -3.64 3.36
C GLN A 158 -14.94 -3.72 4.43
N SER A 159 -14.65 -3.25 5.66
CA SER A 159 -15.61 -3.25 6.76
C SER A 159 -16.73 -2.22 6.57
N MET A 160 -16.48 -1.16 5.80
CA MET A 160 -17.48 -0.16 5.41
C MET A 160 -18.26 -0.52 4.15
N ALA A 161 -17.92 -1.60 3.47
CA ALA A 161 -18.59 -1.98 2.22
C ALA A 161 -20.12 -2.14 2.40
N GLY A 162 -20.89 -1.40 1.58
CA GLY A 162 -22.35 -1.42 1.61
C GLY A 162 -22.99 -0.60 2.75
N ARG A 163 -22.21 0.20 3.47
CA ARG A 163 -22.66 1.05 4.57
C ARG A 163 -22.50 2.51 4.23
N ASP A 164 -23.40 3.33 4.78
CA ASP A 164 -23.26 4.78 4.70
C ASP A 164 -22.24 5.27 5.74
N LYS A 165 -21.49 6.29 5.39
CA LYS A 165 -20.52 6.91 6.29
C LYS A 165 -21.17 7.45 7.58
N SER A 166 -22.42 7.90 7.52
CA SER A 166 -23.17 8.39 8.68
C SER A 166 -23.40 7.32 9.76
N GLU A 167 -23.28 6.03 9.42
CA GLU A 167 -23.36 4.93 10.38
C GLU A 167 -22.07 4.75 11.20
N LEU A 168 -20.96 5.33 10.72
CA LEU A 168 -19.64 5.19 11.35
C LEU A 168 -19.53 6.04 12.61
N ARG A 169 -19.36 5.41 13.76
CA ARG A 169 -19.01 6.06 15.01
C ARG A 169 -17.52 6.37 15.07
N ARG A 170 -16.68 5.34 14.86
CA ARG A 170 -15.21 5.47 14.81
C ARG A 170 -14.53 4.31 14.11
N ILE A 171 -13.32 4.56 13.70
CA ILE A 171 -12.38 3.56 13.17
C ILE A 171 -11.47 3.09 14.32
N LEU A 172 -11.27 1.78 14.41
CA LEU A 172 -10.32 1.15 15.32
C LEU A 172 -9.13 0.66 14.47
N LEU A 173 -8.10 1.50 14.40
CA LEU A 173 -6.90 1.26 13.60
C LEU A 173 -5.96 0.34 14.38
N THR A 174 -5.78 -0.91 13.93
CA THR A 174 -4.93 -1.87 14.62
C THR A 174 -3.45 -1.69 14.26
N GLY A 175 -2.58 -2.12 15.15
CA GLY A 175 -1.14 -2.23 14.91
C GLY A 175 -0.53 -3.31 15.78
N SER A 176 0.56 -3.94 15.31
CA SER A 176 1.26 -4.99 16.09
C SER A 176 1.96 -4.45 17.34
N GLY A 177 2.20 -3.15 17.43
CA GLY A 177 3.05 -2.52 18.45
C GLY A 177 4.54 -2.56 18.12
N GLY A 178 4.93 -3.17 17.00
CA GLY A 178 6.32 -3.25 16.53
C GLY A 178 7.20 -4.23 17.33
N PRO A 179 8.50 -4.33 16.97
CA PRO A 179 9.43 -5.25 17.59
C PRO A 179 9.83 -4.89 19.03
N PHE A 180 9.57 -3.66 19.48
CA PHE A 180 9.94 -3.16 20.80
C PHE A 180 8.73 -2.97 21.72
N ARG A 181 7.59 -3.56 21.38
CA ARG A 181 6.40 -3.53 22.22
C ARG A 181 6.72 -4.03 23.63
N GLY A 182 6.36 -3.25 24.64
CA GLY A 182 6.62 -3.55 26.07
C GLY A 182 8.04 -3.26 26.56
N TRP A 183 8.92 -2.75 25.69
CA TRP A 183 10.26 -2.31 26.10
C TRP A 183 10.21 -0.96 26.81
N THR A 184 11.15 -0.75 27.76
CA THR A 184 11.32 0.58 28.36
C THR A 184 12.21 1.47 27.49
N PRO A 185 12.17 2.82 27.65
CA PRO A 185 13.07 3.72 26.99
C PRO A 185 14.55 3.37 27.16
N GLU A 186 14.93 2.85 28.36
CA GLU A 186 16.31 2.43 28.64
C GLU A 186 16.72 1.24 27.78
N GLN A 187 15.82 0.29 27.57
CA GLN A 187 16.07 -0.89 26.74
C GLN A 187 16.20 -0.57 25.25
N THR A 188 15.61 0.56 24.81
CA THR A 188 15.67 0.97 23.40
C THR A 188 16.89 1.83 23.06
N LYS A 189 17.63 2.36 24.05
CA LYS A 189 18.79 3.25 23.82
C LYS A 189 19.87 2.67 22.91
N ASP A 190 20.14 1.38 23.05
CA ASP A 190 21.22 0.69 22.33
C ASP A 190 20.69 -0.21 21.19
N VAL A 191 19.48 0.08 20.69
CA VAL A 191 18.90 -0.66 19.57
C VAL A 191 19.64 -0.32 18.27
N THR A 192 20.14 -1.35 17.61
CA THR A 192 20.79 -1.18 16.30
C THR A 192 19.77 -1.18 15.16
N PRO A 193 20.11 -0.60 13.99
CA PRO A 193 19.25 -0.65 12.81
C PRO A 193 18.87 -2.09 12.41
N GLU A 194 19.79 -3.05 12.55
CA GLU A 194 19.57 -4.46 12.20
C GLU A 194 18.51 -5.12 13.11
N ARG A 195 18.37 -4.65 14.35
CA ARG A 195 17.29 -5.10 15.25
C ARG A 195 15.98 -4.42 14.92
N ALA A 196 16.01 -3.12 14.62
CA ALA A 196 14.83 -2.33 14.32
C ALA A 196 14.11 -2.79 13.03
N VAL A 197 14.83 -3.34 12.05
CA VAL A 197 14.22 -3.85 10.81
C VAL A 197 13.58 -5.23 10.93
N ARG A 198 13.68 -5.89 12.08
CA ARG A 198 13.10 -7.23 12.29
C ARG A 198 11.68 -7.11 12.85
N HIS A 199 10.70 -7.13 11.96
CA HIS A 199 9.29 -7.14 12.37
C HIS A 199 8.84 -8.56 12.76
N PRO A 200 8.04 -8.74 13.87
CA PRO A 200 7.65 -10.07 14.34
C PRO A 200 6.73 -10.84 13.36
N ASN A 201 5.83 -10.15 12.67
CA ASN A 201 4.78 -10.78 11.86
C ASN A 201 4.92 -10.55 10.35
N TRP A 202 5.60 -9.48 9.94
CA TRP A 202 5.65 -9.04 8.54
C TRP A 202 7.06 -9.04 7.98
N SER A 203 7.20 -9.52 6.75
CA SER A 203 8.43 -9.34 5.96
C SER A 203 8.29 -8.08 5.11
N MET A 204 8.88 -6.98 5.56
CA MET A 204 8.71 -5.65 4.97
C MET A 204 10.04 -5.04 4.52
N GLY A 205 9.96 -3.95 3.74
CA GLY A 205 11.13 -3.13 3.42
C GLY A 205 11.70 -2.41 4.65
N ALA A 206 12.97 -2.01 4.60
CA ALA A 206 13.68 -1.41 5.74
C ALA A 206 12.98 -0.15 6.29
N LYS A 207 12.53 0.76 5.40
CA LYS A 207 11.87 2.01 5.83
C LYS A 207 10.63 1.75 6.68
N ILE A 208 9.67 0.95 6.19
CA ILE A 208 8.44 0.67 6.91
C ILE A 208 8.67 -0.16 8.18
N SER A 209 9.72 -1.01 8.20
CA SER A 209 10.10 -1.74 9.42
C SER A 209 10.59 -0.81 10.52
N ILE A 210 11.39 0.20 10.19
CA ILE A 210 11.81 1.25 11.14
C ILE A 210 10.61 2.08 11.60
N ASP A 211 9.75 2.48 10.69
CA ASP A 211 8.53 3.22 11.04
C ASP A 211 7.61 2.42 11.98
N SER A 212 7.52 1.11 11.77
CA SER A 212 6.77 0.21 12.67
C SER A 212 7.43 0.08 14.04
N ALA A 213 8.77 0.06 14.09
CA ALA A 213 9.53 -0.06 15.32
C ALA A 213 9.34 1.15 16.26
N THR A 214 9.06 2.32 15.69
CA THR A 214 8.86 3.59 16.41
C THR A 214 7.39 4.03 16.48
N MET A 215 6.45 3.21 16.04
CA MET A 215 5.04 3.56 15.84
C MET A 215 4.80 4.73 14.86
N MET A 216 5.84 5.25 14.20
CA MET A 216 5.70 6.27 13.16
C MET A 216 4.81 5.79 12.02
N ASN A 217 4.92 4.50 11.65
CA ASN A 217 4.03 3.91 10.65
C ASN A 217 2.56 4.11 11.02
N LYS A 218 2.21 3.87 12.27
CA LYS A 218 0.83 4.04 12.76
C LYS A 218 0.40 5.51 12.78
N GLY A 219 1.32 6.43 13.05
CA GLY A 219 1.07 7.87 12.93
C GLY A 219 0.79 8.29 11.48
N LEU A 220 1.57 7.79 10.51
CA LEU A 220 1.33 8.04 9.09
C LEU A 220 -0.01 7.46 8.64
N GLU A 221 -0.33 6.26 9.06
CA GLU A 221 -1.60 5.59 8.77
C GLU A 221 -2.81 6.31 9.38
N PHE A 222 -2.64 6.87 10.57
CA PHE A 222 -3.66 7.68 11.22
C PHE A 222 -4.03 8.89 10.35
N ILE A 223 -3.03 9.63 9.86
CA ILE A 223 -3.21 10.78 8.98
C ILE A 223 -3.81 10.34 7.63
N GLU A 224 -3.33 9.25 7.04
CA GLU A 224 -3.87 8.70 5.80
C GLU A 224 -5.36 8.36 5.96
N ALA A 225 -5.75 7.69 7.06
CA ALA A 225 -7.14 7.33 7.34
C ALA A 225 -8.04 8.55 7.44
N MET A 226 -7.58 9.64 8.07
CA MET A 226 -8.35 10.89 8.15
C MET A 226 -8.75 11.39 6.77
N HIS A 227 -7.81 11.41 5.83
CA HIS A 227 -8.06 11.87 4.47
C HIS A 227 -8.88 10.86 3.66
N LEU A 228 -8.48 9.59 3.66
CA LEU A 228 -9.08 8.55 2.82
C LEU A 228 -10.56 8.29 3.18
N PHE A 229 -10.88 8.30 4.47
CA PHE A 229 -12.24 8.05 4.96
C PHE A 229 -12.98 9.34 5.38
N ALA A 230 -12.32 10.49 5.24
CA ALA A 230 -12.84 11.81 5.63
C ALA A 230 -13.39 11.82 7.06
N VAL A 231 -12.63 11.29 8.02
CA VAL A 231 -12.97 11.23 9.44
C VAL A 231 -12.13 12.23 10.24
N THR A 232 -12.62 12.62 11.42
CA THR A 232 -11.87 13.49 12.34
C THR A 232 -10.92 12.67 13.21
N PRO A 233 -9.91 13.30 13.85
CA PRO A 233 -9.03 12.61 14.79
C PRO A 233 -9.78 11.87 15.92
N GLU A 234 -10.88 12.45 16.40
CA GLU A 234 -11.70 11.89 17.50
C GLU A 234 -12.43 10.60 17.07
N GLN A 235 -12.62 10.43 15.76
CA GLN A 235 -13.21 9.23 15.18
C GLN A 235 -12.19 8.13 14.90
N LEU A 236 -10.90 8.33 15.25
CA LEU A 236 -9.84 7.36 15.09
C LEU A 236 -9.29 6.95 16.44
N ARG A 237 -9.21 5.65 16.70
CA ARG A 237 -8.54 5.08 17.86
C ARG A 237 -7.52 4.03 17.41
N VAL A 238 -6.30 4.16 17.87
CA VAL A 238 -5.28 3.11 17.68
C VAL A 238 -5.48 2.01 18.71
N VAL A 239 -5.40 0.76 18.28
CA VAL A 239 -5.49 -0.42 19.13
C VAL A 239 -4.31 -1.34 18.81
N ILE A 240 -3.54 -1.73 19.80
CA ILE A 240 -2.46 -2.69 19.63
C ILE A 240 -3.04 -4.10 19.61
N HIS A 241 -2.71 -4.84 18.56
CA HIS A 241 -3.12 -6.23 18.34
C HIS A 241 -1.92 -7.04 17.84
N PRO A 242 -1.18 -7.67 18.76
CA PRO A 242 0.10 -8.30 18.46
C PRO A 242 0.06 -9.38 17.40
N GLU A 243 -1.01 -10.17 17.36
CA GLU A 243 -1.15 -11.28 16.41
C GLU A 243 -1.35 -10.81 14.97
N SER A 244 -1.74 -9.56 14.76
CA SER A 244 -2.02 -8.96 13.44
C SER A 244 -2.99 -9.81 12.58
N ALA A 245 -3.91 -10.51 13.22
CA ALA A 245 -4.95 -11.30 12.57
C ALA A 245 -6.15 -10.43 12.14
N ILE A 246 -6.47 -9.41 12.94
CA ILE A 246 -7.42 -8.34 12.62
C ILE A 246 -6.61 -7.16 12.08
N HIS A 247 -6.89 -6.79 10.83
CA HIS A 247 -6.14 -5.73 10.17
C HIS A 247 -6.70 -4.32 10.41
N SER A 248 -7.93 -4.16 10.82
CA SER A 248 -8.60 -3.01 11.45
C SER A 248 -10.09 -3.28 11.57
N MET A 249 -10.79 -2.40 12.29
CA MET A 249 -12.21 -2.53 12.59
C MET A 249 -12.91 -1.18 12.44
N VAL A 250 -14.22 -1.22 12.30
CA VAL A 250 -15.09 -0.05 12.40
C VAL A 250 -16.15 -0.28 13.48
N GLU A 251 -16.39 0.70 14.31
CA GLU A 251 -17.48 0.73 15.28
C GLU A 251 -18.62 1.61 14.73
N LEU A 252 -19.80 1.05 14.67
CA LEU A 252 -21.00 1.72 14.20
C LEU A 252 -21.72 2.45 15.35
N LEU A 253 -22.69 3.31 15.02
CA LEU A 253 -23.41 4.12 15.99
C LEU A 253 -24.13 3.31 17.07
N ASP A 254 -24.61 2.11 16.74
CA ASP A 254 -25.27 1.18 17.65
C ASP A 254 -24.32 0.39 18.56
N GLY A 255 -23.00 0.59 18.40
CA GLY A 255 -21.96 -0.13 19.13
C GLY A 255 -21.52 -1.43 18.47
N THR A 256 -22.09 -1.81 17.32
CA THR A 256 -21.61 -2.98 16.57
C THR A 256 -20.22 -2.73 16.03
N VAL A 257 -19.32 -3.71 16.18
CA VAL A 257 -17.96 -3.66 15.62
C VAL A 257 -17.84 -4.66 14.48
N ILE A 258 -17.34 -4.18 13.34
CA ILE A 258 -17.07 -4.99 12.16
C ILE A 258 -15.58 -4.99 11.90
N ALA A 259 -15.01 -6.17 11.74
CA ALA A 259 -13.60 -6.38 11.57
C ALA A 259 -13.29 -7.16 10.29
N GLN A 260 -12.21 -6.82 9.62
CA GLN A 260 -11.64 -7.66 8.57
C GLN A 260 -10.46 -8.45 9.16
N LEU A 261 -10.54 -9.76 9.00
CA LEU A 261 -9.52 -10.70 9.41
C LEU A 261 -8.83 -11.33 8.20
N GLY A 262 -7.55 -11.63 8.35
CA GLY A 262 -6.77 -12.32 7.32
C GLY A 262 -5.36 -12.66 7.81
N VAL A 263 -4.71 -13.56 7.08
CA VAL A 263 -3.27 -13.78 7.28
C VAL A 263 -2.48 -12.51 6.90
N PRO A 264 -1.29 -12.28 7.47
CA PRO A 264 -0.46 -11.13 7.16
C PRO A 264 0.20 -11.27 5.77
N ASP A 265 -0.61 -11.08 4.73
CA ASP A 265 -0.21 -11.21 3.32
C ASP A 265 -0.72 -9.99 2.51
N MET A 266 0.22 -9.19 2.02
CA MET A 266 -0.10 -8.01 1.21
C MET A 266 -0.70 -8.36 -0.17
N GLY A 267 -0.59 -9.60 -0.61
CA GLY A 267 -1.29 -10.09 -1.80
C GLY A 267 -2.80 -9.93 -1.72
N LEU A 268 -3.38 -10.02 -0.52
CA LEU A 268 -4.83 -9.86 -0.30
C LEU A 268 -5.33 -8.44 -0.62
N PRO A 269 -4.84 -7.37 0.03
CA PRO A 269 -5.29 -6.02 -0.26
C PRO A 269 -4.87 -5.54 -1.65
N ILE A 270 -3.70 -5.95 -2.15
CA ILE A 270 -3.28 -5.66 -3.53
C ILE A 270 -4.30 -6.25 -4.52
N GLN A 271 -4.58 -7.53 -4.41
CA GLN A 271 -5.52 -8.20 -5.30
C GLN A 271 -6.91 -7.55 -5.21
N TYR A 272 -7.39 -7.25 -4.00
CA TYR A 272 -8.70 -6.63 -3.84
C TYR A 272 -8.78 -5.24 -4.48
N ALA A 273 -7.73 -4.42 -4.37
CA ALA A 273 -7.69 -3.13 -5.05
C ALA A 273 -7.72 -3.26 -6.59
N LEU A 274 -7.15 -4.35 -7.14
CA LEU A 274 -7.18 -4.63 -8.58
C LEU A 274 -8.52 -5.19 -9.06
N THR A 275 -9.21 -5.97 -8.22
CA THR A 275 -10.42 -6.69 -8.63
C THR A 275 -11.73 -6.06 -8.14
N TYR A 276 -11.64 -5.07 -7.24
CA TYR A 276 -12.82 -4.43 -6.65
C TYR A 276 -13.85 -4.01 -7.71
N PRO A 277 -15.14 -4.27 -7.47
CA PRO A 277 -15.74 -4.80 -6.24
C PRO A 277 -15.76 -6.34 -6.14
N GLU A 278 -15.19 -7.05 -7.09
CA GLU A 278 -15.23 -8.52 -7.12
C GLU A 278 -14.20 -9.12 -6.17
N ARG A 279 -14.54 -10.33 -5.64
CA ARG A 279 -13.61 -11.20 -4.93
C ARG A 279 -13.15 -12.31 -5.87
N ARG A 280 -11.84 -12.53 -5.94
CA ARG A 280 -11.20 -13.57 -6.74
C ARG A 280 -10.36 -14.48 -5.86
N GLU A 281 -10.15 -15.70 -6.26
CA GLU A 281 -9.22 -16.61 -5.59
C GLU A 281 -7.83 -15.98 -5.49
N SER A 282 -7.21 -16.13 -4.34
CA SER A 282 -5.87 -15.60 -4.05
C SER A 282 -4.88 -16.73 -3.75
N ALA A 283 -3.59 -16.44 -3.78
CA ALA A 283 -2.55 -17.38 -3.36
C ALA A 283 -2.34 -17.39 -1.84
N ALA A 284 -3.00 -16.49 -1.10
CA ALA A 284 -2.89 -16.43 0.35
C ALA A 284 -3.48 -17.69 0.99
N LYS A 285 -2.81 -18.19 2.02
CA LYS A 285 -3.32 -19.33 2.78
C LYS A 285 -4.58 -18.93 3.54
N PRO A 286 -5.58 -19.83 3.66
CA PRO A 286 -6.69 -19.61 4.56
C PRO A 286 -6.21 -19.40 6.01
N MET A 287 -6.94 -18.58 6.77
CA MET A 287 -6.67 -18.41 8.18
C MET A 287 -7.07 -19.67 8.95
N ASP A 288 -6.17 -20.16 9.80
CA ASP A 288 -6.42 -21.25 10.72
C ASP A 288 -6.76 -20.68 12.10
N PHE A 289 -8.05 -20.63 12.42
CA PHE A 289 -8.53 -20.12 13.69
C PHE A 289 -8.14 -20.99 14.89
N ALA A 290 -8.00 -22.32 14.69
CA ALA A 290 -7.57 -23.22 15.76
C ALA A 290 -6.09 -23.01 16.12
N ALA A 291 -5.25 -22.79 15.12
CA ALA A 291 -3.84 -22.44 15.32
C ALA A 291 -3.66 -21.04 15.89
N LEU A 292 -4.52 -20.07 15.51
CA LEU A 292 -4.51 -18.72 16.06
C LEU A 292 -4.81 -18.71 17.56
N GLY A 293 -5.77 -19.49 18.00
CA GLY A 293 -6.16 -19.66 19.41
C GLY A 293 -6.78 -18.40 20.01
N SER A 294 -5.96 -17.47 20.50
CA SER A 294 -6.40 -16.23 21.17
C SER A 294 -5.99 -14.99 20.42
N MET A 295 -6.75 -13.93 20.59
CA MET A 295 -6.44 -12.58 20.09
C MET A 295 -6.38 -11.62 21.27
N HIS A 296 -5.36 -10.78 21.31
CA HIS A 296 -5.13 -9.82 22.38
C HIS A 296 -5.22 -8.40 21.86
N PHE A 297 -5.70 -7.52 22.73
CA PHE A 297 -5.85 -6.10 22.42
C PHE A 297 -5.43 -5.29 23.63
N GLU A 298 -4.70 -4.20 23.37
CA GLU A 298 -4.26 -3.26 24.38
C GLU A 298 -4.26 -1.83 23.81
N ASP A 299 -4.33 -0.84 24.69
CA ASP A 299 -4.11 0.54 24.27
C ASP A 299 -2.60 0.78 24.04
N PRO A 300 -2.25 1.69 23.10
CA PRO A 300 -0.86 2.09 22.94
C PRO A 300 -0.35 2.74 24.22
N ASP A 301 0.77 2.26 24.73
CA ASP A 301 1.46 2.81 25.89
C ASP A 301 2.40 3.92 25.42
N LEU A 302 1.92 5.16 25.45
CA LEU A 302 2.66 6.33 24.95
C LEU A 302 3.94 6.63 25.75
N ASP A 303 4.01 6.17 27.00
CA ASP A 303 5.20 6.37 27.84
C ASP A 303 6.32 5.37 27.52
N LYS A 304 5.99 4.29 26.82
CA LYS A 304 6.92 3.23 26.41
C LYS A 304 7.17 3.17 24.91
N LEU A 305 6.60 4.08 24.14
CA LEU A 305 6.91 4.17 22.71
C LEU A 305 8.31 4.76 22.52
N PRO A 306 9.19 4.15 21.70
CA PRO A 306 10.51 4.66 21.42
C PRO A 306 10.47 5.93 20.56
#